data_5db0a08b592d4041ad0fb62a0b94a8b1
#
_entry.id   5db0a08b592d4041ad0fb62a0b94a8b1
#
_cell.length_a   1.000
_cell.length_b   1.000
_cell.length_c   1.000
_cell.angle_alpha   90.00
_cell.angle_beta   90.00
_cell.angle_gamma   90.00
#
_symmetry.space_group_name_H-M   'P 1'
#
loop_
_entity.id
_entity.type
_entity.pdbx_description
1 polymer ?
#
loop_
_entity_poly.entity_id
_entity_poly.type
_entity_poly.pdbx_seq_one_letter_code
_entity_poly.pdbx_strand_id
1 'polypeptide(L)'
;MQQINNKCSKLFFIFCLYMTGFLMTETAIFGQESYLNELLPGTESSFQHLNLESSKITGKSHFSYEILIKEGTRFVVEKNENTKSDGEVFTRKTLWFDADSGIPKWYEEEDLRKEFRITNSYTGKIMHTRLLEDGQILEFKTNLSAENAVPFEVVIFFLRKYLKQILQTKNFSFTLFIPLLAIELEKKGLPRSMSMIGMWAEPQEKIRIDTPLGVMNAHTILVSPQSGLLLALLPREKTHFEFTFSATSPYHLLQFKAGKTRHVLTSLILPE
;
A
#
# COMPACT_ATOMS: atom_id res chain seq x y z
N MET A 1 18.02 -28.81 -9.74
CA MET A 1 16.63 -29.10 -9.35
C MET A 1 15.92 -27.98 -8.54
N GLN A 2 16.63 -27.10 -7.82
CA GLN A 2 16.02 -26.00 -7.04
C GLN A 2 15.52 -24.78 -7.86
N GLN A 3 16.01 -24.57 -9.09
CA GLN A 3 15.55 -23.44 -9.94
C GLN A 3 14.18 -23.68 -10.59
N ILE A 4 13.73 -24.91 -10.73
CA ILE A 4 12.44 -25.25 -11.36
C ILE A 4 11.28 -24.96 -10.40
N ASN A 5 11.46 -25.14 -9.10
CA ASN A 5 10.41 -24.90 -8.10
C ASN A 5 10.03 -23.41 -7.92
N ASN A 6 10.97 -22.49 -8.14
CA ASN A 6 10.66 -21.05 -8.03
C ASN A 6 9.89 -20.52 -9.25
N LYS A 7 10.06 -21.13 -10.43
CA LYS A 7 9.29 -20.74 -11.63
C LYS A 7 7.86 -21.29 -11.60
N CYS A 8 7.64 -22.51 -11.10
CA CYS A 8 6.29 -23.05 -10.94
C CYS A 8 5.46 -22.31 -9.89
N SER A 9 6.06 -21.86 -8.78
CA SER A 9 5.37 -21.06 -7.76
C SER A 9 4.87 -19.70 -8.30
N LYS A 10 5.64 -19.07 -9.20
CA LYS A 10 5.23 -17.81 -9.87
C LYS A 10 4.15 -18.05 -10.93
N LEU A 11 4.21 -19.16 -11.67
CA LEU A 11 3.23 -19.46 -12.73
C LEU A 11 1.85 -19.83 -12.15
N PHE A 12 1.82 -20.50 -11.02
CA PHE A 12 0.58 -20.91 -10.34
C PHE A 12 -0.21 -19.74 -9.76
N PHE A 13 0.47 -18.66 -9.39
CA PHE A 13 -0.14 -17.41 -8.92
C PHE A 13 -1.06 -16.77 -9.96
N ILE A 14 -0.79 -17.00 -11.23
CA ILE A 14 -1.43 -16.31 -12.36
C ILE A 14 -2.65 -17.07 -12.88
N PHE A 15 -2.68 -18.39 -12.78
CA PHE A 15 -3.74 -19.23 -13.35
C PHE A 15 -5.07 -19.19 -12.55
N CYS A 16 -5.03 -18.76 -11.29
CA CYS A 16 -6.19 -18.79 -10.38
C CYS A 16 -7.11 -17.57 -10.44
N LEU A 17 -6.84 -16.61 -11.31
CA LEU A 17 -7.56 -15.32 -11.38
C LEU A 17 -8.80 -15.31 -12.29
N TYR A 18 -9.15 -16.41 -12.93
CA TYR A 18 -10.37 -16.48 -13.77
C TYR A 18 -11.58 -16.95 -12.95
N MET A 19 -12.63 -16.16 -12.99
CA MET A 19 -14.01 -16.40 -12.52
C MET A 19 -14.41 -15.67 -11.23
N THR A 20 -14.98 -14.50 -11.35
CA THR A 20 -16.34 -14.16 -10.88
C THR A 20 -16.57 -12.65 -10.98
N GLY A 21 -17.44 -12.25 -11.90
CA GLY A 21 -18.00 -10.91 -11.91
C GLY A 21 -19.09 -10.79 -10.84
N PHE A 22 -19.05 -9.72 -10.07
CA PHE A 22 -20.17 -9.30 -9.22
C PHE A 22 -20.35 -7.79 -9.33
N LEU A 23 -21.55 -7.38 -9.69
CA LEU A 23 -21.99 -5.98 -9.75
C LEU A 23 -22.07 -5.39 -8.34
N MET A 24 -21.34 -4.31 -8.08
CA MET A 24 -21.50 -3.49 -6.89
C MET A 24 -21.69 -2.02 -7.27
N THR A 25 -22.58 -1.38 -6.57
CA THR A 25 -23.04 0.00 -6.69
C THR A 25 -21.91 1.02 -6.51
N GLU A 26 -21.90 2.00 -7.41
CA GLU A 26 -20.99 3.14 -7.41
C GLU A 26 -21.15 3.98 -6.12
N THR A 27 -20.14 3.96 -5.26
CA THR A 27 -19.92 5.02 -4.29
C THR A 27 -18.64 5.77 -4.67
N ALA A 28 -18.78 7.08 -4.90
CA ALA A 28 -17.68 7.94 -5.30
C ALA A 28 -16.54 7.89 -4.28
N ILE A 29 -15.42 7.29 -4.66
CA ILE A 29 -14.24 7.09 -3.80
C ILE A 29 -13.47 8.40 -3.58
N PHE A 30 -13.70 9.42 -4.44
CA PHE A 30 -13.00 10.71 -4.41
C PHE A 30 -14.02 11.83 -4.24
N GLY A 31 -14.11 12.45 -3.06
CA GLY A 31 -14.97 13.62 -2.86
C GLY A 31 -15.43 13.87 -1.42
N GLN A 32 -14.61 13.65 -0.42
CA GLN A 32 -14.82 14.18 0.94
C GLN A 32 -13.61 14.96 1.41
N GLU A 33 -13.84 15.93 2.31
CA GLU A 33 -12.81 16.81 2.89
C GLU A 33 -11.49 16.08 3.16
N SER A 34 -10.40 16.72 2.75
CA SER A 34 -9.07 16.12 2.73
C SER A 34 -8.62 15.75 4.14
N TYR A 35 -8.75 14.46 4.52
CA TYR A 35 -8.12 13.90 5.72
C TYR A 35 -6.58 14.08 5.70
N LEU A 36 -6.00 14.44 4.57
CA LEU A 36 -4.58 14.77 4.43
C LEU A 36 -4.20 16.05 5.18
N ASN A 37 -5.16 16.95 5.42
CA ASN A 37 -4.93 18.11 6.28
C ASN A 37 -4.69 17.72 7.74
N GLU A 38 -5.09 16.50 8.13
CA GLU A 38 -4.80 15.93 9.44
C GLU A 38 -3.42 15.25 9.49
N LEU A 39 -2.81 14.97 8.33
CA LEU A 39 -1.41 14.62 8.21
C LEU A 39 -0.60 15.90 8.23
N LEU A 40 -0.23 16.32 9.43
CA LEU A 40 0.46 17.59 9.63
C LEU A 40 1.82 17.56 8.90
N PRO A 41 2.09 18.53 8.02
CA PRO A 41 3.43 18.70 7.45
C PRO A 41 4.46 18.82 8.57
N GLY A 42 5.62 18.18 8.41
CA GLY A 42 6.61 18.06 9.46
C GLY A 42 6.42 16.85 10.36
N THR A 43 5.37 16.04 10.16
CA THR A 43 5.28 14.73 10.82
C THR A 43 6.35 13.79 10.26
N GLU A 44 7.08 13.14 11.16
CA GLU A 44 8.02 12.07 10.80
C GLU A 44 7.70 10.81 11.61
N SER A 45 7.86 9.65 10.98
CA SER A 45 7.68 8.36 11.64
C SER A 45 8.72 7.35 11.20
N SER A 46 9.19 6.53 12.14
CA SER A 46 10.13 5.45 11.86
C SER A 46 9.57 4.12 12.30
N PHE A 47 9.83 3.09 11.52
CA PHE A 47 9.40 1.72 11.80
C PHE A 47 10.59 0.77 11.78
N GLN A 48 10.62 -0.20 12.67
CA GLN A 48 11.51 -1.36 12.59
C GLN A 48 10.80 -2.50 11.87
N HIS A 49 11.55 -3.19 11.00
CA HIS A 49 11.11 -4.40 10.32
C HIS A 49 11.56 -5.62 11.12
N LEU A 50 10.61 -6.38 11.64
CA LEU A 50 10.84 -7.59 12.40
C LEU A 50 10.47 -8.80 11.57
N ASN A 51 11.39 -9.74 11.43
CA ASN A 51 11.07 -11.06 10.88
C ASN A 51 10.31 -11.86 11.95
N LEU A 52 9.10 -12.33 11.63
CA LEU A 52 8.20 -13.00 12.57
C LEU A 52 8.68 -14.40 12.98
N GLU A 53 9.50 -15.07 12.16
CA GLU A 53 10.02 -16.40 12.47
C GLU A 53 11.26 -16.33 13.36
N SER A 54 12.16 -15.38 13.10
CA SER A 54 13.43 -15.26 13.81
C SER A 54 13.46 -14.18 14.88
N SER A 55 12.42 -13.32 14.94
CA SER A 55 12.35 -12.12 15.79
C SER A 55 13.52 -11.14 15.58
N LYS A 56 14.24 -11.27 14.46
CA LYS A 56 15.38 -10.39 14.13
C LYS A 56 14.91 -9.12 13.44
N ILE A 57 15.58 -8.01 13.74
CA ILE A 57 15.44 -6.77 13.00
C ILE A 57 16.12 -6.94 11.65
N THR A 58 15.37 -6.75 10.57
CA THR A 58 15.85 -6.89 9.18
C THR A 58 16.09 -5.55 8.49
N GLY A 59 15.56 -4.46 9.06
CA GLY A 59 15.71 -3.12 8.51
C GLY A 59 14.83 -2.10 9.22
N LYS A 60 14.78 -0.90 8.66
CA LYS A 60 13.95 0.21 9.13
C LYS A 60 13.32 0.93 7.94
N SER A 61 12.18 1.58 8.19
CA SER A 61 11.60 2.58 7.28
C SER A 61 11.50 3.90 7.99
N HIS A 62 11.76 4.98 7.27
CA HIS A 62 11.54 6.35 7.73
C HIS A 62 10.58 7.04 6.77
N PHE A 63 9.54 7.67 7.31
CA PHE A 63 8.55 8.44 6.58
C PHE A 63 8.57 9.88 7.04
N SER A 64 8.48 10.82 6.11
CA SER A 64 8.29 12.23 6.38
C SER A 64 7.23 12.83 5.48
N TYR A 65 6.55 13.86 5.96
CA TYR A 65 5.50 14.58 5.22
C TYR A 65 5.84 16.05 5.13
N GLU A 66 5.77 16.59 3.92
CA GLU A 66 6.02 18.01 3.66
C GLU A 66 4.94 18.62 2.76
N ILE A 67 4.80 19.95 2.79
CA ILE A 67 4.02 20.69 1.80
C ILE A 67 4.94 21.17 0.69
N LEU A 68 4.57 20.85 -0.54
CA LEU A 68 5.18 21.39 -1.75
C LEU A 68 4.17 22.28 -2.48
N ILE A 69 4.58 23.48 -2.87
CA ILE A 69 3.80 24.35 -3.75
C ILE A 69 4.47 24.34 -5.13
N LYS A 70 3.73 23.89 -6.14
CA LYS A 70 4.18 23.86 -7.51
C LYS A 70 3.12 24.43 -8.42
N GLU A 71 3.47 25.47 -9.19
CA GLU A 71 2.55 26.12 -10.13
C GLU A 71 1.21 26.56 -9.47
N GLY A 72 1.29 27.05 -8.22
CA GLY A 72 0.13 27.50 -7.44
C GLY A 72 -0.71 26.38 -6.82
N THR A 73 -0.41 25.11 -7.10
CA THR A 73 -1.08 23.95 -6.50
C THR A 73 -0.30 23.47 -5.28
N ARG A 74 -1.02 23.21 -4.18
CA ARG A 74 -0.48 22.63 -2.94
C ARG A 74 -0.52 21.12 -3.02
N PHE A 75 0.62 20.49 -2.67
CA PHE A 75 0.74 19.05 -2.57
C PHE A 75 1.18 18.66 -1.15
N VAL A 76 0.63 17.58 -0.63
CA VAL A 76 1.23 16.82 0.48
C VAL A 76 2.14 15.77 -0.13
N VAL A 77 3.39 15.80 0.25
CA VAL A 77 4.42 14.87 -0.23
C VAL A 77 4.84 13.96 0.90
N GLU A 78 4.61 12.65 0.72
CA GLU A 78 5.21 11.62 1.55
C GLU A 78 6.54 11.19 0.95
N LYS A 79 7.59 11.16 1.75
CA LYS A 79 8.86 10.53 1.42
C LYS A 79 9.07 9.33 2.34
N ASN A 80 9.54 8.23 1.78
CA ASN A 80 9.87 7.04 2.53
C ASN A 80 11.25 6.52 2.11
N GLU A 81 12.11 6.26 3.09
CA GLU A 81 13.39 5.57 2.89
C GLU A 81 13.39 4.26 3.67
N ASN A 82 13.79 3.19 2.99
CA ASN A 82 14.01 1.90 3.63
C ASN A 82 15.50 1.62 3.74
N THR A 83 15.93 1.24 4.96
CA THR A 83 17.31 0.91 5.27
C THR A 83 17.42 -0.54 5.73
N LYS A 84 18.54 -1.18 5.42
CA LYS A 84 18.93 -2.45 6.02
C LYS A 84 19.30 -2.28 7.49
N SER A 85 19.55 -3.38 8.19
CA SER A 85 19.99 -3.36 9.60
C SER A 85 21.35 -2.68 9.80
N ASP A 86 22.20 -2.61 8.77
CA ASP A 86 23.49 -1.92 8.76
C ASP A 86 23.39 -0.41 8.45
N GLY A 87 22.19 0.09 8.15
CA GLY A 87 21.94 1.51 7.86
C GLY A 87 22.02 1.87 6.37
N GLU A 88 22.36 0.93 5.47
CA GLU A 88 22.38 1.20 4.03
C GLU A 88 20.96 1.44 3.51
N VAL A 89 20.72 2.60 2.89
CA VAL A 89 19.45 2.89 2.18
C VAL A 89 19.38 2.03 0.92
N PHE A 90 18.30 1.28 0.76
CA PHE A 90 18.13 0.41 -0.40
C PHE A 90 16.90 0.72 -1.25
N THR A 91 15.90 1.44 -0.70
CA THR A 91 14.72 1.87 -1.45
C THR A 91 14.32 3.27 -1.04
N ARG A 92 13.96 4.09 -2.01
CA ARG A 92 13.31 5.39 -1.81
C ARG A 92 11.95 5.39 -2.48
N LYS A 93 10.98 6.02 -1.82
CA LYS A 93 9.63 6.22 -2.36
C LYS A 93 9.21 7.65 -2.13
N THR A 94 8.48 8.19 -3.09
CA THR A 94 7.87 9.52 -2.98
C THR A 94 6.45 9.44 -3.50
N LEU A 95 5.49 9.95 -2.74
CA LEU A 95 4.07 9.95 -3.10
C LEU A 95 3.51 11.37 -2.90
N TRP A 96 2.92 11.93 -3.95
CA TRP A 96 2.32 13.26 -3.95
C TRP A 96 0.81 13.17 -4.01
N PHE A 97 0.17 13.92 -3.13
CA PHE A 97 -1.28 14.13 -3.14
C PHE A 97 -1.59 15.60 -3.35
N ASP A 98 -2.60 15.87 -4.12
CA ASP A 98 -3.25 17.17 -4.10
C ASP A 98 -3.78 17.46 -2.69
N ALA A 99 -3.33 18.55 -2.07
CA ALA A 99 -3.60 18.83 -0.66
C ALA A 99 -5.09 19.07 -0.38
N ASP A 100 -5.83 19.58 -1.35
CA ASP A 100 -7.23 19.97 -1.18
C ASP A 100 -8.18 18.79 -1.43
N SER A 101 -7.91 17.98 -2.47
CA SER A 101 -8.77 16.85 -2.85
C SER A 101 -8.33 15.50 -2.25
N GLY A 102 -7.10 15.39 -1.81
CA GLY A 102 -6.51 14.11 -1.37
C GLY A 102 -6.29 13.09 -2.49
N ILE A 103 -6.36 13.55 -3.75
CA ILE A 103 -6.16 12.67 -4.91
C ILE A 103 -4.66 12.49 -5.15
N PRO A 104 -4.15 11.25 -5.31
CA PRO A 104 -2.77 11.02 -5.68
C PRO A 104 -2.47 11.65 -7.05
N LYS A 105 -1.30 12.24 -7.21
CA LYS A 105 -0.82 12.88 -8.44
C LYS A 105 0.43 12.23 -9.00
N TRP A 106 1.30 11.74 -8.13
CA TRP A 106 2.56 11.17 -8.50
C TRP A 106 3.01 10.14 -7.46
N TYR A 107 3.61 9.06 -7.93
CA TYR A 107 4.34 8.09 -7.14
C TYR A 107 5.62 7.72 -7.85
N GLU A 108 6.70 7.58 -7.08
CA GLU A 108 7.98 7.05 -7.54
C GLU A 108 8.54 6.10 -6.49
N GLU A 109 9.04 4.96 -6.93
CA GLU A 109 9.83 4.03 -6.12
C GLU A 109 11.10 3.65 -6.88
N GLU A 110 12.24 3.70 -6.20
CA GLU A 110 13.56 3.35 -6.71
C GLU A 110 14.22 2.33 -5.78
N ASP A 111 14.73 1.21 -6.34
CA ASP A 111 15.62 0.29 -5.63
C ASP A 111 17.07 0.64 -5.97
N LEU A 112 17.80 1.21 -5.01
CA LEU A 112 19.17 1.72 -5.20
C LEU A 112 20.21 0.61 -5.39
N ARG A 113 19.86 -0.67 -5.20
CA ARG A 113 20.76 -1.82 -5.37
C ARG A 113 20.75 -2.39 -6.78
N LYS A 114 19.81 -1.96 -7.60
CA LYS A 114 19.60 -2.43 -8.96
C LYS A 114 19.01 -1.31 -9.81
N GLU A 115 19.11 -1.42 -11.12
CA GLU A 115 18.46 -0.51 -12.03
C GLU A 115 16.95 -0.78 -12.06
N PHE A 116 16.25 -0.26 -11.03
CA PHE A 116 14.79 -0.40 -10.91
C PHE A 116 14.20 0.92 -10.45
N ARG A 117 13.30 1.46 -11.28
CA ARG A 117 12.47 2.62 -10.93
C ARG A 117 11.08 2.45 -11.51
N ILE A 118 10.06 2.59 -10.69
CA ILE A 118 8.66 2.66 -11.12
C ILE A 118 8.10 4.03 -10.81
N THR A 119 7.41 4.63 -11.78
CA THR A 119 6.70 5.90 -11.60
C THR A 119 5.25 5.73 -12.02
N ASN A 120 4.34 6.28 -11.23
CA ASN A 120 2.91 6.36 -11.55
C ASN A 120 2.48 7.82 -11.53
N SER A 121 1.93 8.33 -12.63
CA SER A 121 1.27 9.63 -12.67
C SER A 121 -0.23 9.46 -12.81
N TYR A 122 -0.99 10.35 -12.16
CA TYR A 122 -2.44 10.24 -12.08
C TYR A 122 -3.11 11.45 -12.73
N THR A 123 -3.99 11.18 -13.70
CA THR A 123 -4.84 12.19 -14.35
C THR A 123 -6.29 11.75 -14.21
N GLY A 124 -7.00 12.34 -13.25
CA GLY A 124 -8.31 11.84 -12.85
C GLY A 124 -8.22 10.40 -12.35
N LYS A 125 -8.95 9.51 -12.97
CA LYS A 125 -8.94 8.06 -12.67
C LYS A 125 -8.03 7.24 -13.62
N ILE A 126 -7.24 7.89 -14.45
CA ILE A 126 -6.26 7.22 -15.31
C ILE A 126 -4.90 7.30 -14.65
N MET A 127 -4.31 6.14 -14.43
CA MET A 127 -2.94 5.99 -13.96
C MET A 127 -2.05 5.64 -15.14
N HIS A 128 -0.96 6.39 -15.30
CA HIS A 128 0.09 6.10 -16.27
C HIS A 128 1.31 5.58 -15.52
N THR A 129 1.64 4.32 -15.73
CA THR A 129 2.78 3.63 -15.14
C THR A 129 3.95 3.60 -16.11
N ARG A 130 5.15 3.91 -15.61
CA ARG A 130 6.42 3.70 -16.30
C ARG A 130 7.35 2.93 -15.38
N LEU A 131 7.87 1.81 -15.88
CA LEU A 131 8.90 1.00 -15.24
C LEU A 131 10.20 1.10 -16.03
N LEU A 132 11.30 1.38 -15.33
CA LEU A 132 12.65 1.13 -15.78
C LEU A 132 13.21 -0.05 -14.99
N GLU A 133 13.60 -1.13 -15.66
CA GLU A 133 14.18 -2.33 -15.06
C GLU A 133 15.22 -2.91 -16.01
N ASP A 134 16.45 -3.06 -15.54
CA ASP A 134 17.59 -3.63 -16.30
C ASP A 134 17.75 -3.00 -17.71
N GLY A 135 17.70 -1.65 -17.82
CA GLY A 135 17.80 -0.91 -19.07
C GLY A 135 16.55 -0.95 -19.97
N GLN A 136 15.53 -1.68 -19.58
CA GLN A 136 14.27 -1.76 -20.32
C GLN A 136 13.22 -0.80 -19.76
N ILE A 137 12.49 -0.14 -20.64
CA ILE A 137 11.38 0.74 -20.28
C ILE A 137 10.08 0.08 -20.72
N LEU A 138 9.14 -0.03 -19.79
CA LEU A 138 7.78 -0.46 -20.05
C LEU A 138 6.81 0.61 -19.57
N GLU A 139 5.86 0.99 -20.45
CA GLU A 139 4.86 2.01 -20.13
C GLU A 139 3.46 1.52 -20.47
N PHE A 140 2.49 1.85 -19.63
CA PHE A 140 1.09 1.58 -19.90
C PHE A 140 0.15 2.52 -19.13
N LYS A 141 -1.11 2.56 -19.58
CA LYS A 141 -2.19 3.27 -18.90
C LYS A 141 -3.19 2.29 -18.33
N THR A 142 -3.69 2.58 -17.13
CA THR A 142 -4.75 1.81 -16.46
C THR A 142 -5.89 2.74 -16.10
N ASN A 143 -7.11 2.35 -16.45
CA ASN A 143 -8.32 3.06 -16.02
C ASN A 143 -8.79 2.46 -14.69
N LEU A 144 -8.60 3.22 -13.60
CA LEU A 144 -8.98 2.82 -12.25
C LEU A 144 -10.49 2.98 -11.99
N SER A 145 -11.23 3.67 -12.88
CA SER A 145 -12.68 3.86 -12.72
C SER A 145 -13.47 2.58 -12.93
N ALA A 146 -13.00 1.70 -13.82
CA ALA A 146 -13.76 0.53 -14.23
C ALA A 146 -14.16 -0.37 -13.06
N GLU A 147 -13.34 -0.39 -12.00
CA GLU A 147 -13.55 -1.21 -10.82
C GLU A 147 -13.39 -0.42 -9.50
N ASN A 148 -13.39 0.91 -9.57
CA ASN A 148 -13.08 1.77 -8.41
C ASN A 148 -11.79 1.33 -7.70
N ALA A 149 -10.76 1.04 -8.49
CA ALA A 149 -9.55 0.43 -8.00
C ALA A 149 -8.67 1.42 -7.24
N VAL A 150 -8.13 0.95 -6.14
CA VAL A 150 -7.17 1.65 -5.28
C VAL A 150 -5.77 1.15 -5.62
N PRO A 151 -4.84 1.99 -6.09
CA PRO A 151 -3.46 1.59 -6.29
C PRO A 151 -2.80 1.13 -4.98
N PHE A 152 -1.95 0.12 -5.05
CA PHE A 152 -1.31 -0.47 -3.87
C PHE A 152 -0.53 0.57 -3.05
N GLU A 153 0.16 1.50 -3.70
CA GLU A 153 0.96 2.55 -3.06
C GLU A 153 0.16 3.53 -2.19
N VAL A 154 -1.15 3.64 -2.43
CA VAL A 154 -2.03 4.53 -1.64
C VAL A 154 -2.95 3.79 -0.66
N VAL A 155 -2.81 2.47 -0.52
CA VAL A 155 -3.73 1.64 0.28
C VAL A 155 -3.79 2.07 1.75
N ILE A 156 -2.67 2.47 2.35
CA ILE A 156 -2.63 2.92 3.75
C ILE A 156 -3.47 4.19 3.92
N PHE A 157 -3.35 5.14 2.99
CA PHE A 157 -4.14 6.37 3.00
C PHE A 157 -5.62 6.09 2.77
N PHE A 158 -5.92 5.16 1.88
CA PHE A 158 -7.28 4.72 1.63
C PHE A 158 -7.92 4.09 2.88
N LEU A 159 -7.25 3.15 3.52
CA LEU A 159 -7.75 2.51 4.75
C LEU A 159 -7.92 3.53 5.89
N ARG A 160 -7.01 4.48 6.05
CA ARG A 160 -7.09 5.55 7.03
C ARG A 160 -8.30 6.45 6.76
N LYS A 161 -8.49 6.88 5.51
CA LYS A 161 -9.63 7.70 5.10
C LYS A 161 -10.98 7.05 5.42
N TYR A 162 -11.09 5.76 5.15
CA TYR A 162 -12.33 5.00 5.35
C TYR A 162 -12.40 4.26 6.68
N LEU A 163 -11.45 4.50 7.61
CA LEU A 163 -11.34 3.75 8.85
C LEU A 163 -12.63 3.75 9.67
N LYS A 164 -13.28 4.91 9.84
CA LYS A 164 -14.55 5.01 10.55
C LYS A 164 -15.63 4.14 9.91
N GLN A 165 -15.73 4.15 8.59
CA GLN A 165 -16.69 3.34 7.83
C GLN A 165 -16.35 1.85 7.92
N ILE A 166 -15.08 1.48 7.81
CA ILE A 166 -14.60 0.11 7.98
C ILE A 166 -14.98 -0.42 9.37
N LEU A 167 -14.80 0.39 10.42
CA LEU A 167 -15.12 0.00 11.80
C LEU A 167 -16.64 -0.19 12.06
N GLN A 168 -17.48 0.42 11.22
CA GLN A 168 -18.95 0.29 11.31
C GLN A 168 -19.51 -0.86 10.48
N THR A 169 -18.71 -1.42 9.58
CA THR A 169 -19.11 -2.51 8.68
C THR A 169 -18.42 -3.81 9.07
N LYS A 170 -19.09 -4.94 8.90
CA LYS A 170 -18.46 -6.24 9.15
C LYS A 170 -17.38 -6.53 8.09
N ASN A 171 -17.68 -6.24 6.82
CA ASN A 171 -16.80 -6.47 5.68
C ASN A 171 -16.89 -5.25 4.75
N PHE A 172 -15.84 -4.45 4.73
CA PHE A 172 -15.71 -3.34 3.80
C PHE A 172 -14.99 -3.83 2.54
N SER A 173 -15.61 -3.67 1.37
CA SER A 173 -15.03 -4.16 0.10
C SER A 173 -14.39 -3.04 -0.72
N PHE A 174 -13.30 -3.36 -1.38
CA PHE A 174 -12.65 -2.48 -2.37
C PHE A 174 -11.87 -3.31 -3.39
N THR A 175 -11.52 -2.71 -4.51
CA THR A 175 -10.62 -3.32 -5.50
C THR A 175 -9.21 -2.75 -5.33
N LEU A 176 -8.22 -3.61 -5.19
CA LEU A 176 -6.81 -3.26 -5.12
C LEU A 176 -6.17 -3.46 -6.50
N PHE A 177 -5.54 -2.42 -7.04
CA PHE A 177 -4.71 -2.52 -8.23
C PHE A 177 -3.23 -2.61 -7.84
N ILE A 178 -2.52 -3.61 -8.37
CA ILE A 178 -1.11 -3.85 -8.09
C ILE A 178 -0.29 -3.63 -9.37
N PRO A 179 0.37 -2.46 -9.56
CA PRO A 179 1.10 -2.12 -10.79
C PRO A 179 2.17 -3.14 -11.17
N LEU A 180 2.96 -3.60 -10.20
CA LEU A 180 4.02 -4.60 -10.45
C LEU A 180 3.45 -5.95 -10.91
N LEU A 181 2.27 -6.34 -10.40
CA LEU A 181 1.59 -7.54 -10.87
C LEU A 181 1.09 -7.36 -12.31
N ALA A 182 0.56 -6.18 -12.66
CA ALA A 182 0.14 -5.87 -14.03
C ALA A 182 1.30 -6.03 -15.03
N ILE A 183 2.49 -5.55 -14.66
CA ILE A 183 3.72 -5.68 -15.45
C ILE A 183 4.11 -7.16 -15.64
N GLU A 184 4.12 -7.92 -14.56
CA GLU A 184 4.48 -9.35 -14.61
C GLU A 184 3.47 -10.18 -15.43
N LEU A 185 2.18 -9.83 -15.38
CA LEU A 185 1.14 -10.44 -16.21
C LEU A 185 1.38 -10.15 -17.69
N GLU A 186 1.65 -8.88 -18.04
CA GLU A 186 1.91 -8.46 -19.42
C GLU A 186 3.15 -9.14 -20.00
N LYS A 187 4.26 -9.22 -19.26
CA LYS A 187 5.46 -9.98 -19.67
C LYS A 187 5.17 -11.45 -20.01
N LYS A 188 4.04 -11.98 -19.49
CA LYS A 188 3.58 -13.36 -19.73
C LYS A 188 2.43 -13.46 -20.74
N GLY A 189 2.07 -12.35 -21.40
CA GLY A 189 0.96 -12.31 -22.36
C GLY A 189 -0.41 -12.43 -21.72
N LEU A 190 -0.55 -12.15 -20.41
CA LEU A 190 -1.82 -12.21 -19.69
C LEU A 190 -2.46 -10.83 -19.55
N PRO A 191 -3.79 -10.73 -19.45
CA PRO A 191 -4.49 -9.46 -19.31
C PRO A 191 -4.08 -8.71 -18.02
N ARG A 192 -3.74 -7.42 -18.13
CA ARG A 192 -3.41 -6.56 -16.98
C ARG A 192 -4.56 -6.40 -15.99
N SER A 193 -5.82 -6.52 -16.45
CA SER A 193 -7.00 -6.48 -15.57
C SER A 193 -6.97 -7.51 -14.46
N MET A 194 -6.24 -8.62 -14.64
CA MET A 194 -6.05 -9.64 -13.59
C MET A 194 -5.23 -9.14 -12.39
N SER A 195 -4.61 -7.97 -12.46
CA SER A 195 -3.94 -7.30 -11.33
C SER A 195 -4.89 -6.46 -10.47
N MET A 196 -6.17 -6.37 -10.84
CA MET A 196 -7.23 -5.78 -10.04
C MET A 196 -7.87 -6.87 -9.17
N ILE A 197 -7.64 -6.81 -7.87
CA ILE A 197 -8.03 -7.85 -6.91
C ILE A 197 -9.09 -7.30 -5.97
N GLY A 198 -10.26 -7.94 -5.95
CA GLY A 198 -11.28 -7.65 -4.94
C GLY A 198 -10.75 -8.02 -3.54
N MET A 199 -10.84 -7.07 -2.59
CA MET A 199 -10.34 -7.20 -1.24
C MET A 199 -11.45 -6.95 -0.22
N TRP A 200 -11.35 -7.62 0.92
CA TRP A 200 -12.08 -7.29 2.15
C TRP A 200 -11.16 -6.52 3.09
N ALA A 201 -11.69 -5.51 3.76
CA ALA A 201 -11.09 -4.88 4.93
C ALA A 201 -12.01 -5.14 6.12
N GLU A 202 -11.54 -5.95 7.06
CA GLU A 202 -12.31 -6.44 8.21
C GLU A 202 -11.74 -5.87 9.51
N PRO A 203 -12.55 -5.15 10.32
CA PRO A 203 -12.10 -4.68 11.61
C PRO A 203 -11.90 -5.88 12.55
N GLN A 204 -10.78 -5.87 13.24
CA GLN A 204 -10.47 -6.81 14.32
C GLN A 204 -10.80 -6.19 15.68
N GLU A 205 -10.67 -6.95 16.74
CA GLU A 205 -10.84 -6.44 18.09
C GLU A 205 -9.93 -5.25 18.38
N LYS A 206 -10.44 -4.28 19.14
CA LYS A 206 -9.67 -3.14 19.61
C LYS A 206 -8.59 -3.62 20.56
N ILE A 207 -7.36 -3.18 20.33
CA ILE A 207 -6.20 -3.56 21.14
C ILE A 207 -5.56 -2.35 21.82
N ARG A 208 -4.73 -2.62 22.80
CA ARG A 208 -3.78 -1.65 23.36
C ARG A 208 -2.38 -2.04 22.91
N ILE A 209 -1.61 -1.06 22.43
CA ILE A 209 -0.28 -1.29 21.88
C ILE A 209 0.70 -0.30 22.53
N ASP A 210 1.87 -0.81 22.92
CA ASP A 210 2.99 0.04 23.37
C ASP A 210 3.61 0.73 22.16
N THR A 211 3.75 2.03 22.25
CA THR A 211 4.35 2.89 21.21
C THR A 211 5.38 3.82 21.83
N PRO A 212 6.22 4.49 21.04
CA PRO A 212 7.12 5.53 21.53
C PRO A 212 6.42 6.69 22.27
N LEU A 213 5.13 6.89 22.03
CA LEU A 213 4.28 7.88 22.69
C LEU A 213 3.55 7.33 23.93
N GLY A 214 3.90 6.12 24.37
CA GLY A 214 3.21 5.41 25.44
C GLY A 214 2.16 4.40 24.94
N VAL A 215 1.34 3.90 25.87
CA VAL A 215 0.30 2.92 25.57
C VAL A 215 -0.87 3.58 24.85
N MET A 216 -1.17 3.15 23.64
CA MET A 216 -2.24 3.69 22.82
C MET A 216 -3.35 2.64 22.55
N ASN A 217 -4.58 3.11 22.53
CA ASN A 217 -5.68 2.31 21.95
C ASN A 217 -5.53 2.30 20.43
N ALA A 218 -5.78 1.15 19.82
CA ALA A 218 -5.60 0.95 18.39
C ALA A 218 -6.69 0.06 17.78
N HIS A 219 -6.93 0.25 16.49
CA HIS A 219 -7.79 -0.59 15.67
C HIS A 219 -6.92 -1.34 14.65
N THR A 220 -7.08 -2.64 14.58
CA THR A 220 -6.45 -3.47 13.56
C THR A 220 -7.44 -3.78 12.46
N ILE A 221 -7.03 -3.60 11.22
CA ILE A 221 -7.79 -3.94 10.02
C ILE A 221 -7.06 -5.07 9.32
N LEU A 222 -7.77 -6.19 9.15
CA LEU A 222 -7.32 -7.31 8.34
C LEU A 222 -7.76 -7.09 6.89
N VAL A 223 -6.82 -7.07 5.96
CA VAL A 223 -7.10 -6.97 4.53
C VAL A 223 -6.78 -8.30 3.87
N SER A 224 -7.77 -8.87 3.16
CA SER A 224 -7.64 -10.18 2.51
C SER A 224 -8.39 -10.22 1.18
N PRO A 225 -7.99 -11.09 0.22
CA PRO A 225 -8.72 -11.25 -1.04
C PRO A 225 -10.14 -11.76 -0.83
N GLN A 226 -11.07 -11.29 -1.65
CA GLN A 226 -12.44 -11.82 -1.72
C GLN A 226 -12.52 -13.20 -2.36
N SER A 227 -11.53 -13.54 -3.20
CA SER A 227 -11.51 -14.79 -3.94
C SER A 227 -11.18 -15.98 -3.04
N GLY A 228 -12.16 -16.86 -2.81
CA GLY A 228 -11.96 -18.13 -2.11
C GLY A 228 -10.90 -19.03 -2.76
N LEU A 229 -10.74 -18.93 -4.08
CA LEU A 229 -9.71 -19.68 -4.81
C LEU A 229 -8.30 -19.17 -4.47
N LEU A 230 -8.09 -17.84 -4.40
CA LEU A 230 -6.81 -17.28 -3.97
C LEU A 230 -6.47 -17.68 -2.52
N LEU A 231 -7.48 -17.66 -1.65
CA LEU A 231 -7.32 -18.07 -0.26
C LEU A 231 -7.02 -19.57 -0.11
N ALA A 232 -7.54 -20.42 -0.99
CA ALA A 232 -7.29 -21.86 -0.97
C ALA A 232 -5.91 -22.26 -1.54
N LEU A 233 -5.39 -21.47 -2.48
CA LEU A 233 -4.18 -21.81 -3.23
C LEU A 233 -2.92 -21.13 -2.71
N LEU A 234 -3.06 -20.03 -2.00
CA LEU A 234 -1.91 -19.26 -1.51
C LEU A 234 -1.80 -19.34 0.01
N PRO A 235 -0.59 -19.43 0.55
CA PRO A 235 -0.38 -19.34 1.98
C PRO A 235 -0.98 -18.04 2.55
N ARG A 236 -1.58 -18.14 3.73
CA ARG A 236 -2.24 -17.00 4.39
C ARG A 236 -1.31 -15.80 4.55
N GLU A 237 -0.05 -16.02 4.86
CA GLU A 237 0.96 -14.98 4.99
C GLU A 237 1.22 -14.18 3.69
N LYS A 238 0.82 -14.70 2.52
CA LYS A 238 0.95 -14.01 1.22
C LYS A 238 -0.30 -13.26 0.79
N THR A 239 -1.41 -13.49 1.47
CA THR A 239 -2.73 -12.97 1.06
C THR A 239 -3.36 -12.07 2.10
N HIS A 240 -2.88 -12.09 3.35
CA HIS A 240 -3.43 -11.31 4.44
C HIS A 240 -2.44 -10.24 4.88
N PHE A 241 -2.95 -9.01 5.02
CA PHE A 241 -2.21 -7.86 5.50
C PHE A 241 -2.93 -7.30 6.74
N GLU A 242 -2.18 -7.00 7.77
CA GLU A 242 -2.73 -6.41 8.99
C GLU A 242 -2.22 -4.98 9.14
N PHE A 243 -3.13 -4.02 9.25
CA PHE A 243 -2.83 -2.61 9.47
C PHE A 243 -3.39 -2.19 10.81
N THR A 244 -2.54 -1.68 11.69
CA THR A 244 -2.95 -1.20 13.02
C THR A 244 -2.81 0.31 13.08
N PHE A 245 -3.92 0.99 13.30
CA PHE A 245 -4.00 2.45 13.39
C PHE A 245 -4.32 2.89 14.81
N SER A 246 -3.85 4.09 15.22
CA SER A 246 -4.29 4.72 16.46
C SER A 246 -5.81 4.89 16.46
N ALA A 247 -6.44 4.78 17.64
CA ALA A 247 -7.90 4.89 17.75
C ALA A 247 -8.41 6.33 17.62
N THR A 248 -7.52 7.32 17.62
CA THR A 248 -7.82 8.75 17.51
C THR A 248 -7.24 9.34 16.23
N SER A 249 -7.93 10.34 15.65
CA SER A 249 -7.43 11.13 14.53
C SER A 249 -6.04 11.72 14.88
N PRO A 250 -5.13 11.77 13.90
CA PRO A 250 -5.28 11.47 12.48
C PRO A 250 -5.06 9.99 12.12
N TYR A 251 -5.33 9.05 13.01
CA TYR A 251 -5.21 7.60 12.79
C TYR A 251 -3.83 7.18 12.30
N HIS A 252 -2.80 7.51 13.09
CA HIS A 252 -1.42 7.13 12.76
C HIS A 252 -1.29 5.63 12.58
N LEU A 253 -0.54 5.22 11.55
CA LEU A 253 -0.15 3.82 11.40
C LEU A 253 0.84 3.48 12.53
N LEU A 254 0.49 2.50 13.36
CA LEU A 254 1.31 2.04 14.48
C LEU A 254 2.04 0.75 14.16
N GLN A 255 1.42 -0.09 13.32
CA GLN A 255 1.98 -1.36 12.91
C GLN A 255 1.43 -1.77 11.54
N PHE A 256 2.26 -2.44 10.77
CA PHE A 256 1.87 -3.10 9.52
C PHE A 256 2.50 -4.48 9.47
N LYS A 257 1.72 -5.50 9.07
CA LYS A 257 2.21 -6.86 8.89
C LYS A 257 1.88 -7.34 7.48
N ALA A 258 2.92 -7.80 6.78
CA ALA A 258 2.82 -8.39 5.46
C ALA A 258 3.75 -9.59 5.36
N GLY A 259 3.21 -10.73 4.99
CA GLY A 259 3.99 -11.95 4.91
C GLY A 259 4.62 -12.33 6.25
N LYS A 260 5.92 -12.53 6.23
CA LYS A 260 6.73 -12.88 7.40
C LYS A 260 7.36 -11.65 8.09
N THR A 261 6.97 -10.45 7.70
CA THR A 261 7.52 -9.20 8.22
C THR A 261 6.45 -8.40 8.94
N ARG A 262 6.82 -7.90 10.11
CA ARG A 262 6.06 -6.91 10.89
C ARG A 262 6.85 -5.62 10.94
N HIS A 263 6.22 -4.51 10.59
CA HIS A 263 6.75 -3.17 10.71
C HIS A 263 6.12 -2.55 11.96
N VAL A 264 6.92 -2.15 12.92
CA VAL A 264 6.46 -1.59 14.20
C VAL A 264 6.98 -0.17 14.35
N LEU A 265 6.10 0.76 14.68
CA LEU A 265 6.43 2.16 14.94
C LEU A 265 7.44 2.25 16.10
N THR A 266 8.56 2.92 15.85
CA THR A 266 9.63 3.14 16.83
C THR A 266 9.90 4.61 17.14
N SER A 267 9.40 5.52 16.30
CA SER A 267 9.47 6.96 16.52
C SER A 267 8.29 7.63 15.80
N LEU A 268 7.70 8.64 16.44
CA LEU A 268 6.72 9.55 15.85
C LEU A 268 7.03 10.96 16.36
N ILE A 269 7.36 11.83 15.43
CA ILE A 269 7.59 13.25 15.66
C ILE A 269 6.40 13.98 15.04
N LEU A 270 5.71 14.75 15.86
CA LEU A 270 4.61 15.61 15.41
C LEU A 270 5.14 17.03 15.28
N PRO A 271 4.69 17.84 14.31
CA PRO A 271 5.05 19.25 14.22
C PRO A 271 4.55 20.00 15.46
N GLU A 272 5.28 21.03 15.84
CA GLU A 272 4.92 21.96 16.92
C GLU A 272 3.70 22.83 16.59
#